data_3ae61b624b91f2749e7f7bd16687ee2b
#
_entry.id   3ae61b624b91f2749e7f7bd16687ee2b
#
_cell.length_a   1.000
_cell.length_b   1.000
_cell.length_c   1.000
_cell.angle_alpha   90.00
_cell.angle_beta   90.00
_cell.angle_gamma   90.00
#
_symmetry.space_group_name_H-M   'P 1'
#
loop_
_entity.id
_entity.type
_entity.pdbx_description
1 polymer ?
#
loop_
_entity_poly.entity_id
_entity_poly.type
_entity_poly.pdbx_seq_one_letter_code
_entity_poly.pdbx_strand_id
1 'polypeptide(L)'
;MTKLNKALGISVLCFAANLAMAAPAATVNGTVIDQTVLDKAVSQIVSANGGRIQDSPALREDVRQRLINRELVLQAANKAGLDKNPEFVSRLAEARNDLLQQAFFEAASKNRPVSDADVKAEYDRYSSQFKDVKEVQVRQIILADEAAANKAIAALKKGAKFEQLAKAQSLDNASKERGGDLGWGNLAAMEPPLAEALKAIGKGQISAKPLQSQMGWHIFKVEDIRNAQPLPFDSIKARIAQDLQEKAVRDAVLELRQKANIQ
;
A
#
# COMPACT_ATOMS: atom_id res chain seq x y z
N MET A 1 -45.42 87.00 -14.22
CA MET A 1 -44.64 86.15 -13.27
C MET A 1 -44.60 84.75 -13.88
N THR A 2 -43.58 84.44 -14.65
CA THR A 2 -43.41 83.25 -15.44
C THR A 2 -42.42 82.35 -14.74
N LYS A 3 -42.84 81.17 -14.30
CA LYS A 3 -41.95 80.14 -13.73
C LYS A 3 -41.49 79.21 -14.83
N LEU A 4 -40.18 79.22 -15.07
CA LEU A 4 -39.46 78.34 -16.01
C LEU A 4 -39.14 77.00 -15.35
N ASN A 5 -39.75 75.91 -15.79
CA ASN A 5 -39.39 74.56 -15.32
C ASN A 5 -38.28 73.98 -16.23
N LYS A 6 -37.09 73.82 -15.67
CA LYS A 6 -35.99 73.12 -16.28
C LYS A 6 -36.19 71.56 -16.05
N ALA A 7 -36.51 70.87 -17.09
CA ALA A 7 -36.46 69.37 -17.07
C ALA A 7 -35.02 68.94 -17.25
N LEU A 8 -34.51 68.20 -16.25
CA LEU A 8 -33.18 67.59 -16.26
C LEU A 8 -33.34 66.19 -16.86
N GLY A 9 -32.91 66.00 -18.12
CA GLY A 9 -32.88 64.68 -18.78
C GLY A 9 -31.70 63.87 -18.21
N ILE A 10 -32.00 62.74 -17.50
CA ILE A 10 -31.03 61.75 -17.09
C ILE A 10 -30.90 60.74 -18.24
N SER A 11 -29.81 60.86 -19.04
CA SER A 11 -29.41 59.82 -19.99
C SER A 11 -28.83 58.60 -19.25
N VAL A 12 -29.62 57.57 -19.15
CA VAL A 12 -29.12 56.25 -18.68
C VAL A 12 -28.33 55.62 -19.83
N LEU A 13 -26.99 55.69 -19.72
CA LEU A 13 -26.09 54.94 -20.60
C LEU A 13 -26.13 53.44 -20.17
N CYS A 14 -26.92 52.61 -20.87
CA CYS A 14 -26.84 51.16 -20.75
C CYS A 14 -25.50 50.69 -21.33
N PHE A 15 -24.52 50.46 -20.48
CA PHE A 15 -23.32 49.74 -20.82
C PHE A 15 -23.72 48.26 -20.97
N ALA A 16 -24.06 47.82 -22.20
CA ALA A 16 -24.14 46.41 -22.53
C ALA A 16 -22.70 45.86 -22.50
N ALA A 17 -22.35 45.24 -21.38
CA ALA A 17 -21.15 44.42 -21.31
C ALA A 17 -21.33 43.24 -22.26
N ASN A 18 -20.83 43.37 -23.50
CA ASN A 18 -20.64 42.23 -24.40
C ASN A 18 -19.58 41.30 -23.76
N LEU A 19 -20.03 40.34 -22.96
CA LEU A 19 -19.26 39.13 -22.69
C LEU A 19 -19.06 38.47 -24.06
N ALA A 20 -17.89 38.64 -24.66
CA ALA A 20 -17.48 37.91 -25.85
C ALA A 20 -17.43 36.41 -25.44
N MET A 21 -18.55 35.72 -25.61
CA MET A 21 -18.61 34.27 -25.52
C MET A 21 -17.69 33.73 -26.62
N ALA A 22 -16.65 33.01 -26.27
CA ALA A 22 -15.82 32.33 -27.27
C ALA A 22 -16.72 31.50 -28.17
N ALA A 23 -16.47 31.56 -29.48
CA ALA A 23 -17.25 30.80 -30.43
C ALA A 23 -17.20 29.28 -30.05
N PRO A 24 -18.34 28.59 -30.12
CA PRO A 24 -18.37 27.18 -29.80
C PRO A 24 -17.48 26.36 -30.75
N ALA A 25 -16.91 25.27 -30.30
CA ALA A 25 -16.12 24.36 -31.11
C ALA A 25 -16.98 23.72 -32.22
N ALA A 26 -18.24 23.42 -31.89
CA ALA A 26 -19.26 22.94 -32.83
C ALA A 26 -20.67 23.08 -32.26
N THR A 27 -21.69 22.94 -33.09
CA THR A 27 -23.11 22.79 -32.71
C THR A 27 -23.70 21.59 -33.43
N VAL A 28 -24.27 20.64 -32.67
CA VAL A 28 -24.83 19.39 -33.21
C VAL A 28 -26.32 19.32 -32.86
N ASN A 29 -27.19 19.47 -33.83
CA ASN A 29 -28.66 19.47 -33.62
C ASN A 29 -29.12 20.40 -32.49
N GLY A 30 -28.47 21.57 -32.35
CA GLY A 30 -28.77 22.55 -31.31
C GLY A 30 -27.96 22.37 -30.04
N THR A 31 -27.30 21.25 -29.80
CA THR A 31 -26.39 21.05 -28.64
C THR A 31 -25.02 21.69 -28.91
N VAL A 32 -24.61 22.60 -28.08
CA VAL A 32 -23.32 23.32 -28.17
C VAL A 32 -22.21 22.48 -27.58
N ILE A 33 -21.13 22.30 -28.33
CA ILE A 33 -19.86 21.77 -27.87
C ILE A 33 -18.93 22.96 -27.60
N ASP A 34 -18.69 23.27 -26.33
CA ASP A 34 -17.86 24.41 -25.96
C ASP A 34 -16.41 24.25 -26.40
N GLN A 35 -15.76 25.39 -26.69
CA GLN A 35 -14.33 25.42 -27.02
C GLN A 35 -13.46 24.80 -25.91
N THR A 36 -13.85 25.02 -24.64
CA THR A 36 -13.15 24.44 -23.48
C THR A 36 -13.15 22.91 -23.46
N VAL A 37 -14.20 22.27 -23.98
CA VAL A 37 -14.28 20.80 -24.12
C VAL A 37 -13.26 20.31 -25.15
N LEU A 38 -13.16 21.02 -26.29
CA LEU A 38 -12.17 20.72 -27.31
C LEU A 38 -10.74 20.90 -26.78
N ASP A 39 -10.47 22.03 -26.12
CA ASP A 39 -9.15 22.36 -25.56
C ASP A 39 -8.71 21.32 -24.52
N LYS A 40 -9.61 20.89 -23.64
CA LYS A 40 -9.35 19.85 -22.64
C LYS A 40 -9.06 18.50 -23.30
N ALA A 41 -9.82 18.11 -24.32
CA ALA A 41 -9.62 16.85 -25.04
C ALA A 41 -8.28 16.83 -25.79
N VAL A 42 -7.90 17.94 -26.45
CA VAL A 42 -6.60 18.10 -27.11
C VAL A 42 -5.47 18.02 -26.08
N SER A 43 -5.56 18.76 -24.97
CA SER A 43 -4.57 18.75 -23.89
C SER A 43 -4.36 17.35 -23.32
N GLN A 44 -5.42 16.57 -23.12
CA GLN A 44 -5.34 15.19 -22.64
C GLN A 44 -4.58 14.29 -23.62
N ILE A 45 -4.82 14.43 -24.93
CA ILE A 45 -4.12 13.65 -25.95
C ILE A 45 -2.61 14.00 -25.97
N VAL A 46 -2.29 15.29 -25.95
CA VAL A 46 -0.90 15.77 -25.93
C VAL A 46 -0.17 15.24 -24.68
N SER A 47 -0.79 15.35 -23.50
CA SER A 47 -0.22 14.90 -22.23
C SER A 47 -0.04 13.38 -22.18
N ALA A 48 -1.03 12.61 -22.62
CA ALA A 48 -0.98 11.14 -22.62
C ALA A 48 0.13 10.58 -23.55
N ASN A 49 0.52 11.34 -24.58
CA ASN A 49 1.58 10.95 -25.50
C ASN A 49 2.97 11.51 -25.12
N GLY A 50 3.14 12.05 -23.92
CA GLY A 50 4.44 12.56 -23.44
C GLY A 50 5.03 13.66 -24.34
N GLY A 51 4.20 14.48 -24.97
CA GLY A 51 4.61 15.56 -25.86
C GLY A 51 5.05 15.12 -27.26
N ARG A 52 4.92 13.84 -27.63
CA ARG A 52 5.22 13.35 -28.99
C ARG A 52 4.21 13.86 -30.02
N ILE A 53 3.00 14.12 -29.59
CA ILE A 53 1.95 14.74 -30.41
C ILE A 53 1.83 16.19 -29.94
N GLN A 54 1.94 17.14 -30.87
CA GLN A 54 1.79 18.55 -30.57
C GLN A 54 0.38 19.03 -30.87
N ASP A 55 -0.06 20.06 -30.13
CA ASP A 55 -1.30 20.78 -30.44
C ASP A 55 -1.15 21.45 -31.81
N SER A 56 -1.97 21.03 -32.75
CA SER A 56 -1.94 21.53 -34.12
C SER A 56 -3.37 21.70 -34.65
N PRO A 57 -3.58 22.53 -35.67
CA PRO A 57 -4.90 22.68 -36.31
C PRO A 57 -5.48 21.35 -36.81
N ALA A 58 -4.63 20.45 -37.32
CA ALA A 58 -5.07 19.13 -37.77
C ALA A 58 -5.54 18.24 -36.62
N LEU A 59 -4.81 18.21 -35.50
CA LEU A 59 -5.21 17.50 -34.26
C LEU A 59 -6.53 18.07 -33.73
N ARG A 60 -6.65 19.39 -33.65
CA ARG A 60 -7.87 20.06 -33.17
C ARG A 60 -9.07 19.72 -34.03
N GLU A 61 -8.92 19.66 -35.37
CA GLU A 61 -10.00 19.27 -36.27
C GLU A 61 -10.38 17.78 -36.08
N ASP A 62 -9.42 16.88 -36.00
CA ASP A 62 -9.71 15.47 -35.73
C ASP A 62 -10.46 15.29 -34.38
N VAL A 63 -10.00 15.97 -33.31
CA VAL A 63 -10.68 15.92 -32.00
C VAL A 63 -12.08 16.53 -32.10
N ARG A 64 -12.27 17.62 -32.82
CA ARG A 64 -13.59 18.22 -33.03
C ARG A 64 -14.53 17.23 -33.68
N GLN A 65 -14.11 16.56 -34.75
CA GLN A 65 -14.92 15.55 -35.44
C GLN A 65 -15.28 14.37 -34.51
N ARG A 66 -14.36 13.94 -33.67
CA ARG A 66 -14.66 12.91 -32.67
C ARG A 66 -15.71 13.36 -31.64
N LEU A 67 -15.62 14.61 -31.18
CA LEU A 67 -16.62 15.19 -30.26
C LEU A 67 -18.00 15.29 -30.91
N ILE A 68 -18.07 15.71 -32.19
CA ILE A 68 -19.32 15.75 -32.97
C ILE A 68 -19.91 14.34 -33.08
N ASN A 69 -19.11 13.36 -33.48
CA ASN A 69 -19.55 11.97 -33.62
C ASN A 69 -20.05 11.40 -32.31
N ARG A 70 -19.33 11.68 -31.18
CA ARG A 70 -19.76 11.29 -29.84
C ARG A 70 -21.12 11.88 -29.49
N GLU A 71 -21.34 13.16 -29.74
CA GLU A 71 -22.61 13.84 -29.48
C GLU A 71 -23.76 13.21 -30.31
N LEU A 72 -23.54 12.94 -31.59
CA LEU A 72 -24.52 12.27 -32.44
C LEU A 72 -24.93 10.90 -31.88
N VAL A 73 -23.95 10.11 -31.43
CA VAL A 73 -24.21 8.80 -30.80
C VAL A 73 -24.99 8.93 -29.53
N LEU A 74 -24.66 9.92 -28.66
CA LEU A 74 -25.38 10.16 -27.41
C LEU A 74 -26.84 10.57 -27.67
N GLN A 75 -27.08 11.46 -28.65
CA GLN A 75 -28.42 11.85 -29.03
C GLN A 75 -29.23 10.67 -29.58
N ALA A 76 -28.62 9.84 -30.41
CA ALA A 76 -29.27 8.63 -30.93
C ALA A 76 -29.60 7.63 -29.84
N ALA A 77 -28.69 7.42 -28.85
CA ALA A 77 -28.90 6.55 -27.70
C ALA A 77 -30.07 7.04 -26.86
N ASN A 78 -30.08 8.34 -26.52
CA ASN A 78 -31.17 8.95 -25.74
C ASN A 78 -32.51 8.87 -26.48
N LYS A 79 -32.53 9.15 -27.80
CA LYS A 79 -33.72 9.01 -28.63
C LYS A 79 -34.26 7.58 -28.67
N ALA A 80 -33.37 6.60 -28.64
CA ALA A 80 -33.73 5.18 -28.55
C ALA A 80 -34.13 4.73 -27.12
N GLY A 81 -34.06 5.60 -26.11
CA GLY A 81 -34.41 5.30 -24.75
C GLY A 81 -33.45 4.36 -24.05
N LEU A 82 -32.18 4.25 -24.51
CA LEU A 82 -31.19 3.36 -23.93
C LEU A 82 -30.79 3.80 -22.51
N ASP A 83 -30.90 5.08 -22.21
CA ASP A 83 -30.70 5.68 -20.88
C ASP A 83 -31.74 5.19 -19.84
N LYS A 84 -32.89 4.69 -20.29
CA LYS A 84 -34.00 4.16 -19.46
C LYS A 84 -33.98 2.64 -19.35
N ASN A 85 -33.05 1.98 -20.05
CA ASN A 85 -32.90 0.53 -19.94
C ASN A 85 -32.56 0.13 -18.49
N PRO A 86 -33.28 -0.85 -17.88
CA PRO A 86 -33.03 -1.26 -16.50
C PRO A 86 -31.57 -1.65 -16.21
N GLU A 87 -30.91 -2.33 -17.13
CA GLU A 87 -29.51 -2.72 -17.00
C GLU A 87 -28.58 -1.48 -16.99
N PHE A 88 -28.84 -0.51 -17.88
CA PHE A 88 -28.10 0.75 -17.88
C PHE A 88 -28.27 1.53 -16.59
N VAL A 89 -29.50 1.65 -16.11
CA VAL A 89 -29.83 2.35 -14.85
C VAL A 89 -29.13 1.68 -13.66
N SER A 90 -29.14 0.33 -13.61
CA SER A 90 -28.42 -0.41 -12.56
C SER A 90 -26.92 -0.14 -12.58
N ARG A 91 -26.29 -0.25 -13.75
CA ARG A 91 -24.85 0.04 -13.92
C ARG A 91 -24.48 1.47 -13.57
N LEU A 92 -25.34 2.42 -13.91
CA LEU A 92 -25.12 3.83 -13.57
C LEU A 92 -25.19 4.03 -12.05
N ALA A 93 -26.15 3.38 -11.38
CA ALA A 93 -26.26 3.44 -9.92
C ALA A 93 -25.04 2.82 -9.22
N GLU A 94 -24.56 1.68 -9.70
CA GLU A 94 -23.33 1.03 -9.21
C GLU A 94 -22.12 1.94 -9.40
N ALA A 95 -21.89 2.44 -10.61
CA ALA A 95 -20.77 3.34 -10.90
C ALA A 95 -20.80 4.62 -10.04
N ARG A 96 -22.00 5.18 -9.79
CA ARG A 96 -22.18 6.31 -8.89
C ARG A 96 -21.78 5.97 -7.45
N ASN A 97 -22.19 4.79 -6.96
CA ASN A 97 -21.86 4.37 -5.61
C ASN A 97 -20.35 4.14 -5.44
N ASP A 98 -19.69 3.52 -6.41
CA ASP A 98 -18.24 3.33 -6.43
C ASP A 98 -17.49 4.66 -6.39
N LEU A 99 -17.91 5.61 -7.22
CA LEU A 99 -17.32 6.96 -7.22
C LEU A 99 -17.52 7.70 -5.90
N LEU A 100 -18.69 7.55 -5.26
CA LEU A 100 -18.94 8.14 -3.94
C LEU A 100 -18.09 7.48 -2.86
N GLN A 101 -17.92 6.17 -2.90
CA GLN A 101 -17.05 5.44 -1.98
C GLN A 101 -15.59 5.89 -2.15
N GLN A 102 -15.11 5.97 -3.37
CA GLN A 102 -13.77 6.48 -3.66
C GLN A 102 -13.58 7.91 -3.16
N ALA A 103 -14.52 8.81 -3.44
CA ALA A 103 -14.48 10.19 -2.99
C ALA A 103 -14.47 10.29 -1.45
N PHE A 104 -15.22 9.43 -0.75
CA PHE A 104 -15.18 9.35 0.70
C PHE A 104 -13.80 8.93 1.21
N PHE A 105 -13.18 7.90 0.64
CA PHE A 105 -11.86 7.44 1.05
C PHE A 105 -10.78 8.50 0.80
N GLU A 106 -10.84 9.18 -0.34
CA GLU A 106 -9.94 10.31 -0.62
C GLU A 106 -10.11 11.45 0.38
N ALA A 107 -11.35 11.79 0.73
CA ALA A 107 -11.65 12.82 1.72
C ALA A 107 -11.19 12.40 3.11
N ALA A 108 -11.45 11.15 3.53
CA ALA A 108 -11.00 10.62 4.80
C ALA A 108 -9.47 10.64 4.94
N SER A 109 -8.77 10.27 3.86
CA SER A 109 -7.31 10.33 3.76
C SER A 109 -6.79 11.76 3.90
N LYS A 110 -7.38 12.72 3.19
CA LYS A 110 -6.98 14.15 3.23
C LYS A 110 -7.28 14.81 4.57
N ASN A 111 -8.39 14.44 5.22
CA ASN A 111 -8.79 15.01 6.50
C ASN A 111 -8.00 14.48 7.70
N ARG A 112 -7.26 13.38 7.52
CA ARG A 112 -6.40 12.77 8.53
C ARG A 112 -4.99 12.55 7.96
N PRO A 113 -4.24 13.61 7.66
CA PRO A 113 -2.90 13.49 7.12
C PRO A 113 -1.98 12.81 8.14
N VAL A 114 -1.20 11.87 7.68
CA VAL A 114 -0.15 11.24 8.48
C VAL A 114 1.07 12.16 8.50
N SER A 115 1.46 12.61 9.68
CA SER A 115 2.64 13.45 9.86
C SER A 115 3.92 12.62 9.99
N ASP A 116 5.08 13.24 9.75
CA ASP A 116 6.38 12.61 10.03
C ASP A 116 6.52 12.23 11.52
N ALA A 117 5.87 12.97 12.42
CA ALA A 117 5.85 12.65 13.85
C ALA A 117 5.08 11.35 14.14
N ASP A 118 3.94 11.13 13.45
CA ASP A 118 3.16 9.88 13.58
C ASP A 118 3.97 8.69 13.08
N VAL A 119 4.64 8.85 11.94
CA VAL A 119 5.50 7.82 11.34
C VAL A 119 6.66 7.48 12.30
N LYS A 120 7.27 8.51 12.90
CA LYS A 120 8.35 8.30 13.88
C LYS A 120 7.85 7.61 15.13
N ALA A 121 6.69 8.00 15.67
CA ALA A 121 6.09 7.38 16.85
C ALA A 121 5.74 5.90 16.60
N GLU A 122 5.24 5.56 15.42
CA GLU A 122 4.96 4.17 15.03
C GLU A 122 6.25 3.36 14.88
N TYR A 123 7.30 3.95 14.29
CA TYR A 123 8.61 3.32 14.25
C TYR A 123 9.18 3.09 15.64
N ASP A 124 9.06 4.04 16.56
CA ASP A 124 9.55 3.89 17.92
C ASP A 124 8.80 2.78 18.68
N ARG A 125 7.49 2.62 18.40
CA ARG A 125 6.70 1.50 18.91
C ARG A 125 7.17 0.18 18.31
N TYR A 126 7.38 0.11 17.00
CA TYR A 126 7.92 -1.06 16.31
C TYR A 126 9.31 -1.42 16.88
N SER A 127 10.22 -0.45 16.99
CA SER A 127 11.58 -0.70 17.47
C SER A 127 11.62 -1.11 18.93
N SER A 128 10.66 -0.64 19.76
CA SER A 128 10.56 -1.04 21.15
C SER A 128 10.29 -2.53 21.36
N GLN A 129 9.68 -3.19 20.38
CA GLN A 129 9.43 -4.65 20.40
C GLN A 129 10.72 -5.46 20.30
N PHE A 130 11.82 -4.85 19.87
CA PHE A 130 13.14 -5.48 19.77
C PHE A 130 13.99 -5.26 21.03
N LYS A 131 13.50 -4.44 21.95
CA LYS A 131 14.18 -4.18 23.21
C LYS A 131 14.25 -5.49 23.99
N ASP A 132 15.46 -5.85 24.42
CA ASP A 132 15.75 -7.08 25.17
C ASP A 132 15.49 -8.40 24.42
N VAL A 133 15.11 -8.34 23.15
CA VAL A 133 15.00 -9.54 22.31
C VAL A 133 16.40 -9.98 21.89
N LYS A 134 16.68 -11.28 22.08
CA LYS A 134 17.94 -11.89 21.67
C LYS A 134 17.77 -12.69 20.39
N GLU A 135 18.75 -12.58 19.51
CA GLU A 135 18.99 -13.49 18.40
C GLU A 135 20.21 -14.36 18.72
N VAL A 136 20.10 -15.60 18.32
CA VAL A 136 21.17 -16.59 18.47
C VAL A 136 21.57 -17.15 17.13
N GLN A 137 22.86 -17.27 16.88
CA GLN A 137 23.38 -18.02 15.74
C GLN A 137 23.58 -19.47 16.21
N VAL A 138 22.88 -20.40 15.58
CA VAL A 138 22.75 -21.77 16.06
C VAL A 138 23.21 -22.78 15.04
N ARG A 139 23.92 -23.79 15.50
CA ARG A 139 24.10 -25.05 14.79
C ARG A 139 23.34 -26.15 15.47
N GLN A 140 22.87 -27.15 14.70
CA GLN A 140 22.22 -28.35 15.23
C GLN A 140 22.80 -29.64 14.64
N ILE A 141 22.68 -30.70 15.43
CA ILE A 141 22.83 -32.10 14.99
C ILE A 141 21.55 -32.80 15.43
N ILE A 142 20.90 -33.52 14.54
CA ILE A 142 19.75 -34.37 14.85
C ILE A 142 20.18 -35.84 14.74
N LEU A 143 19.92 -36.62 15.76
CA LEU A 143 20.27 -38.05 15.82
C LEU A 143 19.02 -38.88 16.14
N ALA A 144 19.04 -40.16 15.76
CA ALA A 144 17.87 -41.03 15.84
C ALA A 144 17.45 -41.34 17.29
N ASP A 145 18.42 -41.48 18.19
CA ASP A 145 18.16 -41.89 19.57
C ASP A 145 19.00 -41.10 20.57
N GLU A 146 18.60 -41.17 21.81
CA GLU A 146 19.23 -40.43 22.93
C GLU A 146 20.66 -40.92 23.19
N ALA A 147 20.92 -42.20 23.05
CA ALA A 147 22.25 -42.77 23.34
C ALA A 147 23.28 -42.26 22.33
N ALA A 148 22.89 -42.19 21.02
CA ALA A 148 23.72 -41.57 19.98
C ALA A 148 23.96 -40.10 20.25
N ALA A 149 22.92 -39.35 20.68
CA ALA A 149 23.05 -37.95 21.00
C ALA A 149 23.98 -37.70 22.21
N ASN A 150 23.83 -38.45 23.25
CA ASN A 150 24.72 -38.37 24.44
C ASN A 150 26.17 -38.72 24.09
N LYS A 151 26.40 -39.73 23.23
CA LYS A 151 27.74 -40.08 22.72
C LYS A 151 28.35 -38.94 21.89
N ALA A 152 27.55 -38.29 21.04
CA ALA A 152 27.98 -37.11 20.27
C ALA A 152 28.34 -35.92 21.18
N ILE A 153 27.52 -35.64 22.20
CA ILE A 153 27.83 -34.61 23.21
C ILE A 153 29.15 -34.91 23.92
N ALA A 154 29.37 -36.17 24.31
CA ALA A 154 30.60 -36.58 24.93
C ALA A 154 31.83 -36.41 24.03
N ALA A 155 31.70 -36.71 22.74
CA ALA A 155 32.75 -36.50 21.73
C ALA A 155 33.04 -35.01 21.53
N LEU A 156 32.01 -34.17 21.45
CA LEU A 156 32.13 -32.70 21.37
C LEU A 156 32.86 -32.12 22.62
N LYS A 157 32.51 -32.56 23.80
CA LYS A 157 33.21 -32.14 25.06
C LYS A 157 34.70 -32.58 25.10
N LYS A 158 35.06 -33.60 24.34
CA LYS A 158 36.46 -34.06 24.17
C LYS A 158 37.18 -33.36 23.00
N GLY A 159 36.56 -32.37 22.37
CA GLY A 159 37.20 -31.55 21.34
C GLY A 159 36.89 -31.99 19.91
N ALA A 160 35.94 -32.90 19.68
CA ALA A 160 35.45 -33.17 18.30
C ALA A 160 34.83 -31.90 17.72
N LYS A 161 35.00 -31.71 16.38
CA LYS A 161 34.44 -30.53 15.69
C LYS A 161 32.97 -30.74 15.40
N PHE A 162 32.13 -29.80 15.83
CA PHE A 162 30.68 -29.86 15.67
C PHE A 162 30.29 -30.04 14.19
N GLU A 163 30.90 -29.25 13.30
CA GLU A 163 30.64 -29.24 11.88
C GLU A 163 30.93 -30.63 11.22
N GLN A 164 31.98 -31.29 11.66
CA GLN A 164 32.34 -32.62 11.16
C GLN A 164 31.34 -33.68 11.61
N LEU A 165 30.93 -33.65 12.88
CA LEU A 165 29.89 -34.53 13.42
C LEU A 165 28.54 -34.30 12.74
N ALA A 166 28.15 -33.02 12.51
CA ALA A 166 26.94 -32.68 11.79
C ALA A 166 26.92 -33.30 10.39
N LYS A 167 27.99 -33.12 9.60
CA LYS A 167 28.11 -33.71 8.26
C LYS A 167 28.07 -35.24 8.25
N ALA A 168 28.71 -35.86 9.22
CA ALA A 168 28.84 -37.30 9.27
C ALA A 168 27.58 -38.01 9.79
N GLN A 169 26.88 -37.43 10.76
CA GLN A 169 25.89 -38.18 11.56
C GLN A 169 24.51 -37.50 11.63
N SER A 170 24.37 -36.22 11.26
CA SER A 170 23.08 -35.53 11.40
C SER A 170 22.04 -36.08 10.41
N LEU A 171 20.83 -36.28 10.91
CA LEU A 171 19.64 -36.58 10.12
C LEU A 171 19.05 -35.34 9.45
N ASP A 172 19.47 -34.15 9.87
CA ASP A 172 19.02 -32.88 9.26
C ASP A 172 19.70 -32.63 7.92
N ASN A 173 19.08 -33.10 6.85
CA ASN A 173 19.58 -32.93 5.50
C ASN A 173 19.65 -31.48 5.06
N ALA A 174 18.86 -30.59 5.69
CA ALA A 174 18.82 -29.19 5.31
C ALA A 174 20.06 -28.41 5.77
N SER A 175 20.66 -28.79 6.93
CA SER A 175 21.80 -28.07 7.49
C SER A 175 23.09 -28.89 7.57
N LYS A 176 23.03 -30.22 7.49
CA LYS A 176 24.20 -31.08 7.72
C LYS A 176 25.41 -30.71 6.84
N GLU A 177 25.19 -30.43 5.56
CA GLU A 177 26.27 -30.08 4.62
C GLU A 177 26.93 -28.73 4.96
N ARG A 178 26.17 -27.82 5.63
CA ARG A 178 26.71 -26.59 6.18
C ARG A 178 27.26 -26.77 7.61
N GLY A 179 27.48 -28.02 8.03
CA GLY A 179 27.97 -28.32 9.40
C GLY A 179 26.92 -28.04 10.46
N GLY A 180 25.66 -28.22 10.13
CA GLY A 180 24.53 -27.99 11.03
C GLY A 180 24.10 -26.51 11.19
N ASP A 181 24.63 -25.60 10.38
CA ASP A 181 24.36 -24.15 10.50
C ASP A 181 22.92 -23.82 10.11
N LEU A 182 22.17 -23.23 11.05
CA LEU A 182 20.81 -22.74 10.89
C LEU A 182 20.75 -21.21 10.68
N GLY A 183 21.91 -20.53 10.83
CA GLY A 183 21.96 -19.08 10.80
C GLY A 183 21.44 -18.43 12.09
N TRP A 184 21.03 -17.15 11.98
CA TRP A 184 20.47 -16.39 13.08
C TRP A 184 18.99 -16.67 13.26
N GLY A 185 18.56 -16.89 14.50
CA GLY A 185 17.17 -17.09 14.89
C GLY A 185 16.78 -16.19 16.04
N ASN A 186 15.59 -15.62 15.97
CA ASN A 186 15.02 -14.79 17.02
C ASN A 186 14.41 -15.67 18.12
N LEU A 187 14.93 -15.62 19.33
CA LEU A 187 14.46 -16.44 20.46
C LEU A 187 12.98 -16.19 20.83
N ALA A 188 12.47 -14.97 20.62
CA ALA A 188 11.08 -14.66 20.91
C ALA A 188 10.08 -15.25 19.88
N ALA A 189 10.58 -15.63 18.70
CA ALA A 189 9.76 -16.24 17.65
C ALA A 189 9.83 -17.78 17.64
N MET A 190 10.63 -18.37 18.51
CA MET A 190 10.79 -19.83 18.61
C MET A 190 9.76 -20.43 19.56
N GLU A 191 9.45 -21.72 19.34
CA GLU A 191 8.64 -22.49 20.28
C GLU A 191 9.28 -22.50 21.67
N PRO A 192 8.50 -22.35 22.76
CA PRO A 192 9.02 -22.19 24.11
C PRO A 192 10.05 -23.23 24.53
N PRO A 193 9.89 -24.55 24.28
CA PRO A 193 10.89 -25.57 24.69
C PRO A 193 12.25 -25.36 24.02
N LEU A 194 12.25 -24.96 22.74
CA LEU A 194 13.48 -24.67 21.99
C LEU A 194 14.13 -23.36 22.47
N ALA A 195 13.33 -22.32 22.61
CA ALA A 195 13.81 -21.03 23.09
C ALA A 195 14.49 -21.14 24.46
N GLU A 196 13.88 -21.86 25.42
CA GLU A 196 14.46 -22.09 26.76
C GLU A 196 15.72 -22.93 26.69
N ALA A 197 15.75 -23.99 25.86
CA ALA A 197 16.94 -24.78 25.65
C ALA A 197 18.11 -23.94 25.10
N LEU A 198 17.86 -23.08 24.13
CA LEU A 198 18.88 -22.22 23.51
C LEU A 198 19.32 -21.08 24.46
N LYS A 199 18.42 -20.52 25.25
CA LYS A 199 18.77 -19.51 26.29
C LYS A 199 19.73 -20.07 27.38
N ALA A 200 19.58 -21.37 27.69
CA ALA A 200 20.44 -22.02 28.68
C ALA A 200 21.85 -22.32 28.14
N ILE A 201 22.09 -22.19 26.82
CA ILE A 201 23.38 -22.40 26.17
C ILE A 201 24.09 -21.06 26.02
N GLY A 202 25.27 -20.93 26.60
CA GLY A 202 26.10 -19.73 26.45
C GLY A 202 26.75 -19.65 25.04
N LYS A 203 27.18 -18.45 24.68
CA LYS A 203 27.96 -18.22 23.45
C LYS A 203 29.18 -19.15 23.38
N GLY A 204 29.36 -19.81 22.24
CA GLY A 204 30.42 -20.78 21.97
C GLY A 204 30.20 -22.13 22.63
N GLN A 205 29.10 -22.36 23.33
CA GLN A 205 28.84 -23.59 24.04
C GLN A 205 27.87 -24.52 23.33
N ILE A 206 27.87 -25.79 23.74
CA ILE A 206 26.92 -26.82 23.26
C ILE A 206 25.89 -27.14 24.36
N SER A 207 24.74 -27.67 23.91
CA SER A 207 23.72 -28.16 24.85
C SER A 207 24.31 -29.24 25.81
N ALA A 208 23.99 -29.11 27.08
CA ALA A 208 24.45 -30.06 28.11
C ALA A 208 23.77 -31.44 27.96
N LYS A 209 22.51 -31.42 27.46
CA LYS A 209 21.65 -32.60 27.20
C LYS A 209 20.99 -32.42 25.85
N PRO A 210 20.67 -33.55 25.16
CA PRO A 210 19.91 -33.45 23.91
C PRO A 210 18.45 -33.09 24.18
N LEU A 211 17.81 -32.42 23.21
CA LEU A 211 16.39 -32.07 23.22
C LEU A 211 15.63 -33.00 22.27
N GLN A 212 14.59 -33.67 22.76
CA GLN A 212 13.76 -34.56 21.95
C GLN A 212 12.73 -33.80 21.13
N SER A 213 12.53 -34.20 19.89
CA SER A 213 11.44 -33.77 19.03
C SER A 213 10.89 -34.93 18.19
N GLN A 214 9.90 -34.66 17.33
CA GLN A 214 9.40 -35.62 16.36
C GLN A 214 10.47 -36.04 15.32
N MET A 215 11.47 -35.18 15.07
CA MET A 215 12.56 -35.42 14.12
C MET A 215 13.72 -36.22 14.72
N GLY A 216 13.72 -36.44 16.02
CA GLY A 216 14.79 -37.13 16.73
C GLY A 216 15.34 -36.31 17.91
N TRP A 217 16.61 -36.53 18.21
CA TRP A 217 17.31 -35.94 19.35
C TRP A 217 18.29 -34.88 18.87
N HIS A 218 18.04 -33.64 19.29
CA HIS A 218 18.76 -32.45 18.87
C HIS A 218 19.89 -32.09 19.82
N ILE A 219 21.04 -31.80 19.29
CA ILE A 219 22.18 -31.20 19.95
C ILE A 219 22.38 -29.84 19.34
N PHE A 220 22.44 -28.79 20.16
CA PHE A 220 22.65 -27.43 19.72
C PHE A 220 24.03 -26.91 20.11
N LYS A 221 24.58 -26.04 19.26
CA LYS A 221 25.71 -25.18 19.58
C LYS A 221 25.29 -23.74 19.29
N VAL A 222 25.43 -22.85 20.28
CA VAL A 222 25.23 -21.41 20.11
C VAL A 222 26.56 -20.79 19.71
N GLU A 223 26.68 -20.38 18.46
CA GLU A 223 27.90 -19.74 17.95
C GLU A 223 28.03 -18.31 18.46
N ASP A 224 26.92 -17.56 18.40
CA ASP A 224 26.90 -16.17 18.84
C ASP A 224 25.51 -15.76 19.39
N ILE A 225 25.49 -14.69 20.17
CA ILE A 225 24.27 -14.09 20.73
C ILE A 225 24.36 -12.58 20.52
N ARG A 226 23.31 -11.97 19.99
CA ARG A 226 23.21 -10.52 19.81
C ARG A 226 21.83 -10.02 20.21
N ASN A 227 21.71 -8.70 20.42
CA ASN A 227 20.40 -8.08 20.51
C ASN A 227 19.79 -8.03 19.10
N ALA A 228 18.51 -8.39 18.97
CA ALA A 228 17.77 -8.20 17.76
C ALA A 228 17.73 -6.71 17.41
N GLN A 229 17.80 -6.41 16.12
CA GLN A 229 17.77 -5.03 15.63
C GLN A 229 16.51 -4.85 14.80
N PRO A 230 15.77 -3.77 15.01
CA PRO A 230 14.70 -3.39 14.10
C PRO A 230 15.27 -3.04 12.73
N LEU A 231 14.44 -3.13 11.69
CA LEU A 231 14.83 -2.60 10.38
C LEU A 231 15.12 -1.09 10.50
N PRO A 232 16.10 -0.56 9.74
CA PRO A 232 16.41 0.87 9.76
C PRO A 232 15.19 1.72 9.40
N PHE A 233 15.01 2.85 10.08
CA PHE A 233 13.87 3.75 9.88
C PHE A 233 13.65 4.10 8.41
N ASP A 234 14.71 4.51 7.72
CA ASP A 234 14.62 4.95 6.32
C ASP A 234 14.18 3.83 5.37
N SER A 235 14.45 2.57 5.73
CA SER A 235 14.06 1.42 4.89
C SER A 235 12.58 1.09 4.97
N ILE A 236 11.89 1.47 6.07
CA ILE A 236 10.48 1.15 6.30
C ILE A 236 9.58 2.37 6.48
N LYS A 237 10.15 3.59 6.51
CA LYS A 237 9.42 4.86 6.68
C LYS A 237 8.22 4.97 5.75
N ALA A 238 8.41 4.71 4.45
CA ALA A 238 7.34 4.81 3.45
C ALA A 238 6.21 3.80 3.71
N ARG A 239 6.55 2.58 4.11
CA ARG A 239 5.59 1.55 4.46
C ARG A 239 4.78 1.92 5.70
N ILE A 240 5.45 2.40 6.77
CA ILE A 240 4.77 2.86 7.97
C ILE A 240 3.78 3.99 7.65
N ALA A 241 4.19 4.96 6.82
CA ALA A 241 3.31 6.05 6.41
C ALA A 241 2.07 5.53 5.66
N GLN A 242 2.24 4.57 4.76
CA GLN A 242 1.15 3.94 4.04
C GLN A 242 0.21 3.18 5.00
N ASP A 243 0.75 2.34 5.89
CA ASP A 243 -0.04 1.56 6.85
C ASP A 243 -0.87 2.47 7.79
N LEU A 244 -0.30 3.59 8.22
CA LEU A 244 -0.99 4.61 9.03
C LEU A 244 -2.11 5.30 8.23
N GLN A 245 -1.87 5.60 6.93
CA GLN A 245 -2.88 6.20 6.07
C GLN A 245 -4.05 5.26 5.83
N GLU A 246 -3.76 3.99 5.57
CA GLU A 246 -4.79 2.94 5.44
C GLU A 246 -5.56 2.76 6.76
N LYS A 247 -4.86 2.82 7.89
CA LYS A 247 -5.49 2.78 9.21
C LYS A 247 -6.45 3.95 9.41
N ALA A 248 -6.06 5.17 9.04
CA ALA A 248 -6.91 6.35 9.16
C ALA A 248 -8.23 6.21 8.37
N VAL A 249 -8.16 5.62 7.17
CA VAL A 249 -9.35 5.31 6.36
C VAL A 249 -10.22 4.23 7.02
N ARG A 250 -9.61 3.14 7.52
CA ARG A 250 -10.34 2.09 8.26
C ARG A 250 -11.04 2.65 9.50
N ASP A 251 -10.35 3.49 10.27
CA ASP A 251 -10.90 4.11 11.48
C ASP A 251 -12.11 5.02 11.13
N ALA A 252 -12.05 5.76 10.01
CA ALA A 252 -13.18 6.56 9.53
C ALA A 252 -14.42 5.69 9.24
N VAL A 253 -14.24 4.54 8.62
CA VAL A 253 -15.35 3.59 8.36
C VAL A 253 -15.87 3.00 9.66
N LEU A 254 -14.99 2.65 10.61
CA LEU A 254 -15.40 2.14 11.92
C LEU A 254 -16.24 3.15 12.70
N GLU A 255 -15.88 4.43 12.66
CA GLU A 255 -16.69 5.49 13.28
C GLU A 255 -18.09 5.62 12.67
N LEU A 256 -18.19 5.47 11.33
CA LEU A 256 -19.50 5.45 10.67
C LEU A 256 -20.33 4.23 11.14
N ARG A 257 -19.69 3.07 11.22
CA ARG A 257 -20.34 1.84 11.67
C ARG A 257 -20.86 1.94 13.11
N GLN A 258 -20.09 2.56 14.01
CA GLN A 258 -20.50 2.77 15.42
C GLN A 258 -21.71 3.70 15.57
N LYS A 259 -21.88 4.65 14.63
CA LYS A 259 -23.00 5.61 14.63
C LYS A 259 -24.22 5.11 13.84
N ALA A 260 -24.07 4.02 13.09
CA ALA A 260 -25.13 3.50 12.26
C ALA A 260 -26.08 2.60 13.06
N ASN A 261 -27.38 2.70 12.76
CA ASN A 261 -28.35 1.72 13.19
C ASN A 261 -28.35 0.55 12.19
N ILE A 262 -27.73 -0.56 12.59
CA ILE A 262 -27.61 -1.78 11.76
C ILE A 262 -28.52 -2.83 12.40
N GLN A 263 -29.53 -3.22 11.63
CA GLN A 263 -30.51 -4.25 12.02
C GLN A 263 -30.23 -5.54 11.25
#